data_6679ea2773497f97c1cc0810779e315b
#
_entry.id   6679ea2773497f97c1cc0810779e315b
#
_cell.length_a   1.000
_cell.length_b   1.000
_cell.length_c   1.000
_cell.angle_alpha   90.00
_cell.angle_beta   90.00
_cell.angle_gamma   90.00
#
_symmetry.space_group_name_H-M   'P 1'
#
loop_
_entity.id
_entity.type
_entity.pdbx_description
1 polymer ?
#
loop_
_entity_poly.entity_id
_entity_poly.type
_entity_poly.pdbx_seq_one_letter_code
_entity_poly.pdbx_strand_id
1 'polypeptide(L)'
;MEDLGIVRGFGGPHYHYWGSGRFAFGRPYGTGCGCGGGFTIILIIFILFALSDFFNGCAINFDRDKVAESTKTREPLKGVVSKTDWYEDELGWISSEKVLISGLEDFYKETGVQPYVLLVEYSEDLWNGSNLDPTKADEYLENYYDEKFEDEGHFLFAYFQCKNDSKQEMEGEFRYLSGYSVDTIMDNEAIDIFWGYFETNYYNTSLTIEEMISNTFTKTAENIMQNSEEGSKVPMVLSIILIVIIVLVIIYAIVKNISRKKKEQINKPADVIIEKNEDENK
;
A
#
# COMPACT_ATOMS: atom_id res chain seq x y z
N MET A 1 -23.82 12.86 35.24
CA MET A 1 -22.82 11.88 34.81
C MET A 1 -23.39 11.33 33.53
N GLU A 2 -22.97 11.91 32.42
CA GLU A 2 -23.36 11.43 31.10
C GLU A 2 -22.46 10.24 30.74
N ASP A 3 -23.09 9.11 30.45
CA ASP A 3 -22.44 7.92 29.91
C ASP A 3 -21.79 8.29 28.56
N LEU A 4 -20.50 8.50 28.57
CA LEU A 4 -19.70 8.55 27.36
C LEU A 4 -19.59 7.12 26.84
N GLY A 5 -20.51 6.74 25.95
CA GLY A 5 -20.49 5.47 25.27
C GLY A 5 -19.17 5.26 24.54
N ILE A 6 -18.35 4.36 25.04
CA ILE A 6 -17.07 3.98 24.42
C ILE A 6 -17.40 3.18 23.17
N VAL A 7 -17.11 3.78 22.00
CA VAL A 7 -17.20 3.07 20.72
C VAL A 7 -15.86 2.38 20.49
N ARG A 8 -15.80 1.08 20.72
CA ARG A 8 -14.59 0.27 20.54
C ARG A 8 -14.67 -0.44 19.18
N GLY A 9 -13.58 -0.37 18.45
CA GLY A 9 -13.48 -1.02 17.15
C GLY A 9 -13.06 -2.49 17.32
N PHE A 10 -13.92 -3.42 16.95
CA PHE A 10 -13.61 -4.84 16.90
C PHE A 10 -13.12 -5.20 15.50
N GLY A 11 -11.90 -5.71 15.38
CA GLY A 11 -11.34 -6.21 14.15
C GLY A 11 -10.70 -7.57 14.35
N GLY A 12 -11.44 -8.62 14.00
CA GLY A 12 -10.85 -9.93 13.81
C GLY A 12 -10.26 -10.04 12.40
N PRO A 13 -9.36 -10.99 12.13
CA PRO A 13 -8.80 -11.18 10.81
C PRO A 13 -9.92 -11.48 9.81
N HIS A 14 -10.20 -10.52 8.92
CA HIS A 14 -11.07 -10.74 7.79
C HIS A 14 -10.31 -11.56 6.75
N TYR A 15 -10.54 -12.88 6.74
CA TYR A 15 -10.11 -13.72 5.62
C TYR A 15 -10.86 -13.31 4.36
N HIS A 16 -10.24 -12.51 3.50
CA HIS A 16 -10.74 -12.29 2.15
C HIS A 16 -10.54 -13.55 1.31
N TYR A 17 -11.60 -14.32 1.13
CA TYR A 17 -11.65 -15.45 0.22
C TYR A 17 -11.63 -14.93 -1.22
N TRP A 18 -10.52 -15.07 -1.92
CA TRP A 18 -10.40 -14.72 -3.33
C TRP A 18 -10.97 -15.85 -4.19
N GLY A 19 -12.20 -15.61 -4.71
CA GLY A 19 -12.79 -16.45 -5.73
C GLY A 19 -12.01 -16.37 -7.04
N SER A 20 -11.58 -17.51 -7.56
CA SER A 20 -10.91 -17.65 -8.85
C SER A 20 -11.87 -17.37 -10.01
N GLY A 21 -11.87 -16.15 -10.52
CA GLY A 21 -12.57 -15.77 -11.75
C GLY A 21 -11.72 -16.09 -12.98
N ARG A 22 -12.12 -17.08 -13.76
CA ARG A 22 -11.55 -17.36 -15.09
C ARG A 22 -12.05 -16.31 -16.08
N PHE A 23 -11.18 -15.48 -16.61
CA PHE A 23 -11.50 -14.63 -17.75
C PHE A 23 -11.11 -15.34 -19.05
N ALA A 24 -12.12 -15.62 -19.87
CA ALA A 24 -11.97 -16.11 -21.25
C ALA A 24 -11.75 -14.92 -22.18
N PHE A 25 -10.61 -14.87 -22.86
CA PHE A 25 -10.35 -13.91 -23.93
C PHE A 25 -10.90 -14.43 -25.25
N GLY A 26 -11.94 -13.73 -25.75
CA GLY A 26 -12.41 -13.87 -27.13
C GLY A 26 -11.57 -13.03 -28.08
N ARG A 27 -11.09 -13.63 -29.16
CA ARG A 27 -10.39 -12.97 -30.27
C ARG A 27 -11.37 -12.20 -31.16
N PRO A 28 -11.07 -11.00 -31.61
CA PRO A 28 -11.69 -10.46 -32.83
C PRO A 28 -10.71 -10.54 -34.01
N TYR A 29 -11.18 -11.14 -35.08
CA TYR A 29 -10.65 -11.04 -36.44
C TYR A 29 -11.04 -9.69 -37.07
N GLY A 30 -10.17 -9.14 -37.88
CA GLY A 30 -10.55 -7.99 -38.74
C GLY A 30 -9.35 -7.44 -39.52
N THR A 31 -9.18 -7.95 -40.75
CA THR A 31 -8.25 -7.45 -41.78
C THR A 31 -8.72 -6.15 -42.39
N GLY A 32 -7.80 -5.21 -42.60
CA GLY A 32 -8.04 -4.00 -43.43
C GLY A 32 -6.70 -3.37 -43.88
N CYS A 33 -6.36 -3.60 -45.15
CA CYS A 33 -5.19 -3.06 -45.83
C CYS A 33 -5.41 -1.60 -46.20
N GLY A 34 -4.43 -0.70 -45.98
CA GLY A 34 -4.42 0.67 -46.47
C GLY A 34 -3.00 1.24 -46.46
N CYS A 35 -2.35 1.27 -47.63
CA CYS A 35 -1.04 1.88 -47.81
C CYS A 35 -1.09 3.40 -47.77
N GLY A 36 -0.21 4.02 -46.99
CA GLY A 36 0.06 5.46 -47.09
C GLY A 36 0.35 6.10 -45.73
N GLY A 37 1.50 5.83 -45.11
CA GLY A 37 1.85 6.52 -43.90
C GLY A 37 2.89 5.80 -43.03
N GLY A 38 3.82 5.10 -43.66
CA GLY A 38 4.81 4.28 -42.95
C GLY A 38 5.60 5.02 -41.87
N PHE A 39 5.79 6.30 -42.01
CA PHE A 39 6.55 7.10 -41.02
C PHE A 39 5.71 7.55 -39.83
N THR A 40 4.42 7.83 -40.03
CA THR A 40 3.50 8.17 -38.92
C THR A 40 3.16 6.97 -38.09
N ILE A 41 3.05 5.78 -38.72
CA ILE A 41 2.77 4.53 -38.00
C ILE A 41 3.98 4.13 -37.16
N ILE A 42 5.21 4.24 -37.66
CA ILE A 42 6.44 3.96 -36.93
C ILE A 42 6.57 4.91 -35.73
N LEU A 43 6.24 6.18 -35.89
CA LEU A 43 6.29 7.16 -34.79
C LEU A 43 5.22 6.89 -33.72
N ILE A 44 4.02 6.50 -34.13
CA ILE A 44 2.95 6.10 -33.19
C ILE A 44 3.34 4.81 -32.47
N ILE A 45 3.93 3.85 -33.18
CA ILE A 45 4.42 2.60 -32.54
C ILE A 45 5.54 2.91 -31.55
N PHE A 46 6.46 3.83 -31.86
CA PHE A 46 7.53 4.23 -30.96
C PHE A 46 7.01 4.96 -29.72
N ILE A 47 5.98 5.82 -29.90
CA ILE A 47 5.28 6.47 -28.77
C ILE A 47 4.51 5.45 -27.94
N LEU A 48 3.85 4.48 -28.57
CA LEU A 48 3.14 3.41 -27.87
C LEU A 48 4.11 2.45 -27.14
N PHE A 49 5.30 2.20 -27.70
CA PHE A 49 6.36 1.44 -27.04
C PHE A 49 6.94 2.20 -25.83
N ALA A 50 7.24 3.48 -25.99
CA ALA A 50 7.70 4.32 -24.89
C ALA A 50 6.64 4.50 -23.79
N LEU A 51 5.34 4.52 -24.17
CA LEU A 51 4.22 4.51 -23.24
C LEU A 51 4.01 3.12 -22.63
N SER A 52 4.31 2.01 -23.35
CA SER A 52 4.18 0.66 -22.79
C SER A 52 5.20 0.39 -21.69
N ASP A 53 6.43 0.91 -21.81
CA ASP A 53 7.41 0.84 -20.72
C ASP A 53 6.98 1.71 -19.53
N PHE A 54 6.28 2.82 -19.78
CA PHE A 54 5.68 3.65 -18.76
C PHE A 54 4.47 2.96 -18.08
N PHE A 55 3.63 2.25 -18.84
CA PHE A 55 2.51 1.47 -18.31
C PHE A 55 2.95 0.14 -17.72
N ASN A 56 4.06 -0.47 -18.17
CA ASN A 56 4.66 -1.64 -17.52
C ASN A 56 5.35 -1.30 -16.20
N GLY A 57 5.77 -0.05 -16.00
CA GLY A 57 6.18 0.47 -14.70
C GLY A 57 5.00 0.67 -13.73
N CYS A 58 3.76 0.70 -14.23
CA CYS A 58 2.50 0.66 -13.47
C CYS A 58 1.85 -0.73 -13.46
N ALA A 59 2.53 -1.78 -13.92
CA ALA A 59 2.12 -3.14 -13.58
C ALA A 59 2.24 -3.23 -12.05
N ILE A 60 1.10 -3.17 -11.37
CA ILE A 60 0.97 -3.54 -9.98
C ILE A 60 1.45 -4.99 -9.92
N ASN A 61 2.73 -5.18 -9.66
CA ASN A 61 3.22 -6.44 -9.17
C ASN A 61 2.53 -6.60 -7.83
N PHE A 62 1.52 -7.43 -7.77
CA PHE A 62 1.06 -8.02 -6.53
C PHE A 62 2.18 -8.93 -6.03
N ASP A 63 3.23 -8.31 -5.54
CA ASP A 63 4.22 -8.93 -4.70
C ASP A 63 3.49 -9.21 -3.41
N ARG A 64 3.18 -10.47 -3.12
CA ARG A 64 2.47 -10.89 -1.90
C ARG A 64 3.21 -10.46 -0.63
N ASP A 65 4.47 -10.12 -0.78
CA ASP A 65 5.37 -9.77 0.32
C ASP A 65 5.46 -8.23 0.54
N LYS A 66 4.74 -7.42 -0.26
CA LYS A 66 4.80 -5.96 -0.13
C LYS A 66 3.54 -5.42 0.53
N VAL A 67 3.68 -5.06 1.81
CA VAL A 67 2.66 -4.32 2.56
C VAL A 67 2.41 -2.97 1.89
N ALA A 68 1.15 -2.56 1.77
CA ALA A 68 0.77 -1.27 1.18
C ALA A 68 1.39 -0.10 1.98
N GLU A 69 1.80 0.95 1.26
CA GLU A 69 2.24 2.19 1.90
C GLU A 69 1.02 3.02 2.32
N SER A 70 1.09 3.66 3.48
CA SER A 70 0.01 4.53 3.94
C SER A 70 -0.17 5.73 3.04
N THR A 71 -1.42 6.03 2.71
CA THR A 71 -1.81 7.19 1.90
C THR A 71 -2.19 8.41 2.73
N LYS A 72 -2.26 8.26 4.06
CA LYS A 72 -2.71 9.30 4.98
C LYS A 72 -1.56 9.92 5.77
N THR A 73 -1.68 11.20 6.05
CA THR A 73 -0.83 11.88 7.04
C THR A 73 -1.53 11.82 8.39
N ARG A 74 -0.80 11.40 9.42
CA ARG A 74 -1.31 11.29 10.79
C ARG A 74 -0.45 12.12 11.73
N GLU A 75 -1.09 12.72 12.73
CA GLU A 75 -0.38 13.43 13.80
C GLU A 75 -0.29 12.52 15.02
N PRO A 76 0.88 12.40 15.67
CA PRO A 76 1.01 11.57 16.87
C PRO A 76 0.03 11.98 17.96
N LEU A 77 -0.52 10.98 18.66
CA LEU A 77 -1.37 11.20 19.83
C LEU A 77 -0.57 11.86 20.95
N LYS A 78 -1.09 12.94 21.55
CA LYS A 78 -0.36 13.71 22.57
C LYS A 78 -1.14 13.82 23.86
N GLY A 79 -0.48 13.45 24.97
CA GLY A 79 -0.97 13.72 26.32
C GLY A 79 -2.21 12.91 26.73
N VAL A 80 -2.49 11.79 26.05
CA VAL A 80 -3.61 10.91 26.37
C VAL A 80 -3.13 9.72 27.23
N VAL A 81 -1.96 9.18 26.90
CA VAL A 81 -1.48 7.91 27.47
C VAL A 81 -0.88 8.10 28.86
N SER A 82 -1.42 7.40 29.85
CA SER A 82 -0.78 7.10 31.13
C SER A 82 0.02 5.81 30.98
N LYS A 83 1.35 5.92 30.92
CA LYS A 83 2.20 4.74 30.65
C LYS A 83 2.00 3.64 31.66
N THR A 84 1.83 2.44 31.13
CA THR A 84 1.74 1.19 31.88
C THR A 84 2.90 0.25 31.52
N ASP A 85 2.82 -1.01 31.94
CA ASP A 85 3.64 -2.09 31.43
C ASP A 85 3.42 -2.25 29.92
N TRP A 86 4.24 -3.09 29.26
CA TRP A 86 4.18 -3.29 27.82
C TRP A 86 3.50 -4.59 27.40
N TYR A 87 3.46 -5.57 28.31
CA TYR A 87 2.89 -6.88 28.01
C TYR A 87 2.52 -7.65 29.28
N GLU A 88 1.69 -8.65 29.09
CA GLU A 88 1.44 -9.72 30.05
C GLU A 88 1.52 -11.06 29.31
N ASP A 89 2.24 -12.02 29.89
CA ASP A 89 2.54 -13.31 29.27
C ASP A 89 2.16 -14.44 30.23
N GLU A 90 0.91 -14.92 30.13
CA GLU A 90 0.43 -16.05 30.91
C GLU A 90 1.04 -17.38 30.45
N LEU A 91 1.60 -17.42 29.23
CA LEU A 91 2.15 -18.61 28.61
C LEU A 91 3.63 -18.85 28.96
N GLY A 92 4.32 -17.82 29.44
CA GLY A 92 5.77 -17.85 29.62
C GLY A 92 6.54 -18.00 28.30
N TRP A 93 5.99 -17.50 27.20
CA TRP A 93 6.59 -17.63 25.87
C TRP A 93 7.58 -16.54 25.53
N ILE A 94 7.50 -15.39 26.19
CA ILE A 94 8.43 -14.27 25.97
C ILE A 94 9.76 -14.57 26.65
N SER A 95 10.76 -14.84 25.85
CA SER A 95 12.12 -15.16 26.32
C SER A 95 13.05 -13.95 26.33
N SER A 96 12.76 -12.96 25.47
CA SER A 96 13.57 -11.73 25.32
C SER A 96 12.70 -10.49 25.42
N GLU A 97 12.37 -10.11 26.65
CA GLU A 97 11.59 -8.91 26.97
C GLU A 97 12.14 -7.66 26.28
N LYS A 98 13.47 -7.48 26.29
CA LYS A 98 14.10 -6.31 25.66
C LYS A 98 13.81 -6.20 24.16
N VAL A 99 13.75 -7.32 23.45
CA VAL A 99 13.46 -7.32 21.99
C VAL A 99 12.00 -6.91 21.78
N LEU A 100 11.08 -7.49 22.53
CA LEU A 100 9.66 -7.15 22.46
C LEU A 100 9.43 -5.67 22.74
N ILE A 101 9.89 -5.20 23.89
CA ILE A 101 9.67 -3.81 24.35
C ILE A 101 10.27 -2.81 23.39
N SER A 102 11.41 -3.09 22.76
CA SER A 102 12.02 -2.16 21.82
C SER A 102 11.07 -1.78 20.67
N GLY A 103 10.37 -2.73 20.07
CA GLY A 103 9.43 -2.41 18.99
C GLY A 103 8.15 -1.74 19.46
N LEU A 104 7.69 -2.08 20.68
CA LEU A 104 6.54 -1.42 21.29
C LEU A 104 6.86 0.04 21.67
N GLU A 105 8.07 0.30 22.18
CA GLU A 105 8.55 1.66 22.46
C GLU A 105 8.73 2.49 21.18
N ASP A 106 9.26 1.89 20.11
CA ASP A 106 9.39 2.56 18.81
C ASP A 106 8.02 2.97 18.27
N PHE A 107 7.05 2.06 18.33
CA PHE A 107 5.67 2.36 17.94
C PHE A 107 5.08 3.51 18.77
N TYR A 108 5.20 3.44 20.10
CA TYR A 108 4.72 4.50 20.98
C TYR A 108 5.36 5.86 20.70
N LYS A 109 6.67 5.87 20.48
CA LYS A 109 7.43 7.09 20.21
C LYS A 109 6.98 7.78 18.93
N GLU A 110 6.70 7.02 17.87
CA GLU A 110 6.28 7.58 16.58
C GLU A 110 4.79 7.95 16.58
N THR A 111 3.93 7.15 17.21
CA THR A 111 2.47 7.28 17.12
C THR A 111 1.85 8.00 18.32
N GLY A 112 2.50 7.97 19.48
CA GLY A 112 1.93 8.39 20.75
C GLY A 112 0.90 7.42 21.34
N VAL A 113 0.62 6.30 20.67
CA VAL A 113 -0.26 5.21 21.12
C VAL A 113 0.58 4.17 21.83
N GLN A 114 0.24 3.79 23.05
CA GLN A 114 0.96 2.71 23.75
C GLN A 114 0.40 1.34 23.34
N PRO A 115 1.17 0.50 22.62
CA PRO A 115 0.78 -0.87 22.40
C PRO A 115 0.95 -1.69 23.68
N TYR A 116 0.06 -2.66 23.86
CA TYR A 116 0.14 -3.63 24.94
C TYR A 116 -0.08 -5.04 24.38
N VAL A 117 0.81 -5.96 24.69
CA VAL A 117 0.73 -7.35 24.21
C VAL A 117 0.25 -8.25 25.32
N LEU A 118 -0.79 -9.04 25.06
CA LEU A 118 -1.38 -9.98 25.99
C LEU A 118 -1.35 -11.39 25.42
N LEU A 119 -0.66 -12.32 26.09
CA LEU A 119 -0.67 -13.74 25.74
C LEU A 119 -1.55 -14.47 26.76
N VAL A 120 -2.71 -14.93 26.29
CA VAL A 120 -3.76 -15.55 27.13
C VAL A 120 -3.68 -17.06 27.10
N GLU A 121 -3.63 -17.70 28.26
CA GLU A 121 -3.64 -19.17 28.39
C GLU A 121 -5.00 -19.74 27.93
N TYR A 122 -4.96 -20.97 27.41
CA TYR A 122 -6.17 -21.68 27.01
C TYR A 122 -7.18 -21.80 28.15
N SER A 123 -8.42 -21.43 27.90
CA SER A 123 -9.56 -21.59 28.80
C SER A 123 -10.75 -22.21 28.06
N GLU A 124 -11.37 -23.24 28.62
CA GLU A 124 -12.59 -23.85 28.06
C GLU A 124 -13.76 -22.86 28.02
N ASP A 125 -13.74 -21.82 28.83
CA ASP A 125 -14.77 -20.78 28.84
C ASP A 125 -14.72 -19.89 27.58
N LEU A 126 -13.53 -19.68 26.98
CA LEU A 126 -13.33 -18.87 25.83
C LEU A 126 -13.47 -19.64 24.51
N TRP A 127 -13.32 -20.97 24.54
CA TRP A 127 -13.30 -21.79 23.34
C TRP A 127 -14.53 -22.68 23.22
N ASN A 128 -15.09 -22.80 22.00
CA ASN A 128 -16.12 -23.75 21.66
C ASN A 128 -15.52 -24.84 20.76
N GLY A 129 -15.01 -25.88 21.40
CA GLY A 129 -14.22 -26.90 20.72
C GLY A 129 -12.87 -26.34 20.23
N SER A 130 -12.67 -26.28 18.92
CA SER A 130 -11.46 -25.73 18.30
C SER A 130 -11.59 -24.25 17.87
N ASN A 131 -12.73 -23.62 18.09
CA ASN A 131 -12.96 -22.24 17.67
C ASN A 131 -13.04 -21.33 18.91
N LEU A 132 -12.32 -20.23 18.90
CA LEU A 132 -12.48 -19.17 19.89
C LEU A 132 -13.89 -18.59 19.77
N ASP A 133 -14.60 -18.44 20.89
CA ASP A 133 -15.89 -17.75 20.89
C ASP A 133 -15.66 -16.24 20.76
N PRO A 134 -16.03 -15.62 19.63
CA PRO A 134 -15.70 -14.23 19.40
C PRO A 134 -16.33 -13.29 20.43
N THR A 135 -17.55 -13.57 20.85
CA THR A 135 -18.26 -12.73 21.83
C THR A 135 -17.59 -12.76 23.20
N LYS A 136 -17.18 -13.94 23.64
CA LYS A 136 -16.50 -14.09 24.93
C LYS A 136 -15.08 -13.53 24.90
N ALA A 137 -14.38 -13.68 23.78
CA ALA A 137 -13.06 -13.09 23.62
C ALA A 137 -13.12 -11.56 23.61
N ASP A 138 -14.12 -10.99 22.94
CA ASP A 138 -14.34 -9.55 22.92
C ASP A 138 -14.69 -9.02 24.31
N GLU A 139 -15.61 -9.67 25.02
CA GLU A 139 -15.96 -9.35 26.42
C GLU A 139 -14.74 -9.48 27.37
N TYR A 140 -13.90 -10.49 27.16
CA TYR A 140 -12.66 -10.65 27.91
C TYR A 140 -11.71 -9.48 27.68
N LEU A 141 -11.49 -9.08 26.43
CA LEU A 141 -10.62 -7.96 26.09
C LEU A 141 -11.16 -6.62 26.61
N GLU A 142 -12.48 -6.40 26.53
CA GLU A 142 -13.11 -5.19 27.09
C GLU A 142 -12.89 -5.10 28.61
N ASN A 143 -13.20 -6.17 29.34
CA ASN A 143 -13.00 -6.21 30.79
C ASN A 143 -11.52 -6.03 31.14
N TYR A 144 -10.62 -6.71 30.42
CA TYR A 144 -9.18 -6.55 30.64
C TYR A 144 -8.72 -5.11 30.39
N TYR A 145 -9.20 -4.48 29.30
CA TYR A 145 -8.86 -3.10 28.96
C TYR A 145 -9.32 -2.13 30.07
N ASP A 146 -10.56 -2.26 30.54
CA ASP A 146 -11.16 -1.41 31.56
C ASP A 146 -10.48 -1.56 32.94
N GLU A 147 -10.00 -2.75 33.25
CA GLU A 147 -9.28 -3.01 34.52
C GLU A 147 -7.81 -2.53 34.44
N LYS A 148 -7.19 -2.61 33.26
CA LYS A 148 -5.75 -2.37 33.10
C LYS A 148 -5.43 -0.91 32.81
N PHE A 149 -6.25 -0.21 32.01
CA PHE A 149 -5.94 1.13 31.51
C PHE A 149 -6.93 2.17 32.02
N GLU A 150 -6.37 3.33 32.44
CA GLU A 150 -7.16 4.47 32.91
C GLU A 150 -7.54 5.44 31.78
N ASP A 151 -7.02 5.23 30.55
CA ASP A 151 -7.19 6.10 29.40
C ASP A 151 -7.50 5.34 28.12
N GLU A 152 -7.78 6.09 27.05
CA GLU A 152 -8.18 5.58 25.73
C GLU A 152 -7.03 5.62 24.70
N GLY A 153 -5.78 5.65 25.15
CA GLY A 153 -4.59 5.76 24.30
C GLY A 153 -3.84 4.45 24.08
N HIS A 154 -4.40 3.31 24.49
CA HIS A 154 -3.75 2.01 24.39
C HIS A 154 -4.29 1.17 23.22
N PHE A 155 -3.39 0.44 22.56
CA PHE A 155 -3.69 -0.58 21.55
C PHE A 155 -3.35 -1.95 22.13
N LEU A 156 -4.39 -2.65 22.60
CA LEU A 156 -4.27 -4.00 23.18
C LEU A 156 -4.25 -5.03 22.06
N PHE A 157 -3.12 -5.74 21.91
CA PHE A 157 -2.93 -6.82 20.94
C PHE A 157 -2.80 -8.14 21.68
N ALA A 158 -3.76 -9.04 21.50
CA ALA A 158 -3.88 -10.27 22.27
C ALA A 158 -3.74 -11.53 21.42
N TYR A 159 -3.11 -12.55 21.97
CA TYR A 159 -3.08 -13.91 21.47
C TYR A 159 -3.84 -14.82 22.43
N PHE A 160 -4.82 -15.54 21.94
CA PHE A 160 -5.57 -16.55 22.69
C PHE A 160 -5.07 -17.94 22.32
N GLN A 161 -4.39 -18.59 23.24
CA GLN A 161 -3.87 -19.94 23.04
C GLN A 161 -5.02 -20.93 22.82
N CYS A 162 -4.93 -21.80 21.79
CA CYS A 162 -5.85 -22.91 21.64
C CYS A 162 -5.41 -24.15 22.43
N LYS A 163 -6.27 -25.16 22.50
CA LYS A 163 -5.97 -26.38 23.24
C LYS A 163 -4.80 -27.15 22.63
N ASN A 164 -3.80 -27.47 23.44
CA ASN A 164 -2.55 -28.15 23.07
C ASN A 164 -1.64 -27.37 22.13
N ASP A 165 -1.81 -26.08 22.03
CA ASP A 165 -0.94 -25.20 21.25
C ASP A 165 0.46 -25.10 21.82
N SER A 166 1.41 -24.73 20.96
CA SER A 166 2.82 -24.58 21.33
C SER A 166 3.40 -23.26 20.83
N LYS A 167 4.45 -22.81 21.49
CA LYS A 167 5.22 -21.61 21.10
C LYS A 167 5.67 -21.64 19.63
N GLN A 168 5.91 -22.82 19.07
CA GLN A 168 6.41 -22.98 17.70
C GLN A 168 5.31 -22.95 16.65
N GLU A 169 4.10 -23.35 17.02
CA GLU A 169 2.98 -23.49 16.08
C GLU A 169 2.07 -22.28 16.11
N MET A 170 1.78 -21.75 17.30
CA MET A 170 0.91 -20.59 17.53
C MET A 170 -0.41 -20.70 16.74
N GLU A 171 -1.10 -21.86 16.91
CA GLU A 171 -2.35 -22.17 16.19
C GLU A 171 -3.57 -21.48 16.80
N GLY A 172 -3.39 -20.70 17.85
CA GLY A 172 -4.42 -19.90 18.49
C GLY A 172 -4.90 -18.73 17.64
N GLU A 173 -5.61 -17.80 18.24
CA GLU A 173 -6.22 -16.68 17.54
C GLU A 173 -5.71 -15.34 18.07
N PHE A 174 -5.34 -14.45 17.13
CA PHE A 174 -4.94 -13.08 17.44
C PHE A 174 -6.14 -12.13 17.34
N ARG A 175 -6.25 -11.23 18.31
CA ARG A 175 -7.24 -10.17 18.36
C ARG A 175 -6.63 -8.87 18.84
N TYR A 176 -7.35 -7.78 18.63
CA TYR A 176 -6.96 -6.49 19.20
C TYR A 176 -8.20 -5.74 19.72
N LEU A 177 -7.94 -4.84 20.65
CA LEU A 177 -8.90 -3.83 21.09
C LEU A 177 -8.16 -2.48 21.16
N SER A 178 -8.75 -1.45 20.62
CA SER A 178 -8.21 -0.09 20.67
C SER A 178 -9.08 0.81 21.54
N GLY A 179 -8.45 1.67 22.32
CA GLY A 179 -9.15 2.76 22.97
C GLY A 179 -9.61 3.80 21.95
N TYR A 180 -10.61 4.58 22.29
CA TYR A 180 -11.24 5.54 21.38
C TYR A 180 -10.25 6.55 20.75
N SER A 181 -9.25 7.01 21.52
CA SER A 181 -8.27 7.97 21.02
C SER A 181 -7.30 7.35 19.99
N VAL A 182 -7.12 6.03 20.03
CA VAL A 182 -6.25 5.27 19.13
C VAL A 182 -6.78 5.27 17.71
N ASP A 183 -8.09 5.32 17.49
CA ASP A 183 -8.72 5.27 16.18
C ASP A 183 -8.27 6.39 15.23
N THR A 184 -7.76 7.50 15.78
CA THR A 184 -7.21 8.60 14.98
C THR A 184 -5.88 8.24 14.33
N ILE A 185 -5.18 7.26 14.87
CA ILE A 185 -3.88 6.76 14.40
C ILE A 185 -4.05 5.40 13.73
N MET A 186 -4.72 4.46 14.43
CA MET A 186 -4.96 3.08 13.96
C MET A 186 -6.35 2.98 13.31
N ASP A 187 -6.59 3.81 12.30
CA ASP A 187 -7.79 3.71 11.46
C ASP A 187 -7.75 2.44 10.60
N ASN A 188 -8.80 2.18 9.83
CA ASN A 188 -8.92 0.97 9.01
C ASN A 188 -7.71 0.74 8.10
N GLU A 189 -7.13 1.80 7.49
CA GLU A 189 -5.93 1.67 6.65
C GLU A 189 -4.72 1.24 7.48
N ALA A 190 -4.53 1.83 8.66
CA ALA A 190 -3.43 1.49 9.55
C ALA A 190 -3.56 0.07 10.10
N ILE A 191 -4.77 -0.37 10.41
CA ILE A 191 -5.07 -1.75 10.81
C ILE A 191 -4.76 -2.74 9.68
N ASP A 192 -5.14 -2.43 8.43
CA ASP A 192 -4.81 -3.28 7.28
C ASP A 192 -3.29 -3.38 7.07
N ILE A 193 -2.56 -2.27 7.25
CA ILE A 193 -1.09 -2.24 7.20
C ILE A 193 -0.48 -3.07 8.33
N PHE A 194 -1.00 -2.92 9.55
CA PHE A 194 -0.56 -3.71 10.72
C PHE A 194 -0.70 -5.21 10.45
N TRP A 195 -1.86 -5.67 10.00
CA TRP A 195 -2.09 -7.07 9.67
C TRP A 195 -1.21 -7.56 8.53
N GLY A 196 -0.94 -6.72 7.53
CA GLY A 196 -0.01 -7.06 6.45
C GLY A 196 1.42 -7.32 6.94
N TYR A 197 1.94 -6.49 7.84
CA TYR A 197 3.25 -6.73 8.48
C TYR A 197 3.21 -7.92 9.43
N PHE A 198 2.12 -8.06 10.19
CA PHE A 198 1.94 -9.19 11.08
C PHE A 198 1.97 -10.51 10.31
N GLU A 199 1.19 -10.65 9.24
CA GLU A 199 1.14 -11.84 8.40
C GLU A 199 2.52 -12.17 7.81
N THR A 200 3.22 -11.17 7.27
CA THR A 200 4.57 -11.34 6.73
C THR A 200 5.54 -11.87 7.77
N ASN A 201 5.50 -11.32 9.00
CA ASN A 201 6.38 -11.73 10.08
C ASN A 201 5.98 -13.08 10.68
N TYR A 202 4.67 -13.37 10.78
CA TYR A 202 4.14 -14.63 11.30
C TYR A 202 4.58 -15.84 10.48
N TYR A 203 4.57 -15.71 9.15
CA TYR A 203 5.05 -16.80 8.27
C TYR A 203 6.59 -16.85 8.14
N ASN A 204 7.30 -15.90 8.70
CA ASN A 204 8.76 -15.94 8.75
C ASN A 204 9.25 -16.77 9.96
N THR A 205 9.35 -18.07 9.78
CA THR A 205 9.75 -19.02 10.83
C THR A 205 11.18 -18.83 11.37
N SER A 206 11.96 -17.89 10.83
CA SER A 206 13.27 -17.54 11.38
C SER A 206 13.19 -16.55 12.54
N LEU A 207 12.04 -15.89 12.72
CA LEU A 207 11.81 -14.93 13.80
C LEU A 207 11.35 -15.62 15.08
N THR A 208 11.78 -15.13 16.22
CA THR A 208 11.16 -15.45 17.51
C THR A 208 9.84 -14.67 17.64
N ILE A 209 8.99 -15.06 18.60
CA ILE A 209 7.72 -14.37 18.88
C ILE A 209 7.98 -12.89 19.16
N GLU A 210 8.99 -12.60 19.97
CA GLU A 210 9.37 -11.25 20.36
C GLU A 210 9.80 -10.42 19.15
N GLU A 211 10.59 -11.01 18.22
CA GLU A 211 11.01 -10.35 16.98
C GLU A 211 9.84 -10.16 16.02
N MET A 212 8.97 -11.16 15.91
CA MET A 212 7.77 -11.10 15.07
C MET A 212 6.87 -9.93 15.50
N ILE A 213 6.54 -9.84 16.78
CA ILE A 213 5.68 -8.78 17.33
C ILE A 213 6.40 -7.42 17.25
N SER A 214 7.64 -7.33 17.72
CA SER A 214 8.45 -6.13 17.69
C SER A 214 8.56 -5.55 16.28
N ASN A 215 8.93 -6.36 15.29
CA ASN A 215 9.05 -5.95 13.90
C ASN A 215 7.70 -5.48 13.32
N THR A 216 6.60 -6.14 13.69
CA THR A 216 5.26 -5.75 13.25
C THR A 216 4.92 -4.33 13.72
N PHE A 217 5.11 -4.04 14.99
CA PHE A 217 4.83 -2.71 15.53
C PHE A 217 5.78 -1.64 14.96
N THR A 218 7.09 -1.91 14.94
CA THR A 218 8.07 -0.95 14.38
C THR A 218 7.76 -0.62 12.91
N LYS A 219 7.54 -1.65 12.07
CA LYS A 219 7.25 -1.44 10.65
C LYS A 219 5.91 -0.77 10.40
N THR A 220 4.92 -1.06 11.21
CA THR A 220 3.62 -0.37 11.14
C THR A 220 3.80 1.11 11.44
N ALA A 221 4.47 1.48 12.55
CA ALA A 221 4.72 2.86 12.90
C ALA A 221 5.48 3.61 11.81
N GLU A 222 6.59 3.04 11.32
CA GLU A 222 7.37 3.59 10.22
C GLU A 222 6.50 3.88 8.98
N ASN A 223 5.58 2.97 8.64
CA ASN A 223 4.74 3.10 7.46
C ASN A 223 3.62 4.14 7.65
N ILE A 224 2.83 4.01 8.73
CA ILE A 224 1.64 4.84 8.93
C ILE A 224 1.94 6.27 9.35
N MET A 225 3.13 6.51 9.93
CA MET A 225 3.59 7.84 10.36
C MET A 225 4.54 8.48 9.35
N GLN A 226 4.86 7.81 8.26
CA GLN A 226 5.56 8.47 7.16
C GLN A 226 4.71 9.69 6.76
N ASN A 227 5.26 10.89 6.97
CA ASN A 227 4.74 12.05 6.30
C ASN A 227 4.75 11.69 4.82
N SER A 228 3.59 11.47 4.24
CA SER A 228 3.45 11.41 2.80
C SER A 228 3.84 12.81 2.33
N GLU A 229 5.14 13.07 2.19
CA GLU A 229 5.57 14.17 1.38
C GLU A 229 4.81 13.98 0.08
N GLU A 230 4.02 14.97 -0.32
CA GLU A 230 3.44 15.06 -1.67
C GLU A 230 4.55 15.00 -2.75
N GLY A 231 5.78 14.70 -2.34
CA GLY A 231 6.98 14.55 -3.13
C GLY A 231 6.93 13.45 -4.17
N SER A 232 6.07 12.46 -4.05
CA SER A 232 5.99 11.38 -5.04
C SER A 232 5.19 11.78 -6.30
N LYS A 233 4.24 12.69 -6.20
CA LYS A 233 3.44 13.13 -7.36
C LYS A 233 4.10 14.25 -8.17
N VAL A 234 4.95 15.08 -7.55
CA VAL A 234 5.65 16.19 -8.19
C VAL A 234 6.60 15.73 -9.30
N PRO A 235 7.47 14.73 -9.14
CA PRO A 235 8.31 14.25 -10.24
C PRO A 235 7.50 13.63 -11.38
N MET A 236 6.38 12.96 -11.09
CA MET A 236 5.51 12.37 -12.11
C MET A 236 4.81 13.47 -12.94
N VAL A 237 4.26 14.49 -12.32
CA VAL A 237 3.64 15.64 -13.00
C VAL A 237 4.68 16.41 -13.79
N LEU A 238 5.86 16.66 -13.24
CA LEU A 238 6.96 17.33 -13.95
C LEU A 238 7.44 16.53 -15.17
N SER A 239 7.52 15.20 -15.07
CA SER A 239 7.91 14.35 -16.21
C SER A 239 6.87 14.39 -17.33
N ILE A 240 5.58 14.37 -16.99
CA ILE A 240 4.49 14.51 -17.98
C ILE A 240 4.55 15.87 -18.67
N ILE A 241 4.73 16.96 -17.93
CA ILE A 241 4.87 18.32 -18.49
C ILE A 241 6.08 18.38 -19.42
N LEU A 242 7.22 17.81 -19.05
CA LEU A 242 8.43 17.78 -19.87
C LEU A 242 8.19 17.02 -21.18
N ILE A 243 7.53 15.88 -21.14
CA ILE A 243 7.16 15.09 -22.34
C ILE A 243 6.25 15.90 -23.26
N VAL A 244 5.24 16.58 -22.73
CA VAL A 244 4.34 17.45 -23.50
C VAL A 244 5.11 18.57 -24.18
N ILE A 245 6.05 19.23 -23.48
CA ILE A 245 6.90 20.27 -24.04
C ILE A 245 7.76 19.73 -25.18
N ILE A 246 8.39 18.57 -25.03
CA ILE A 246 9.21 17.93 -26.08
C ILE A 246 8.35 17.64 -27.32
N VAL A 247 7.15 17.08 -27.13
CA VAL A 247 6.23 16.82 -28.26
C VAL A 247 5.85 18.10 -28.97
N LEU A 248 5.54 19.18 -28.29
CA LEU A 248 5.22 20.47 -28.87
C LEU A 248 6.41 21.07 -29.67
N VAL A 249 7.64 20.93 -29.15
CA VAL A 249 8.86 21.37 -29.84
C VAL A 249 9.07 20.58 -31.15
N ILE A 250 8.85 19.25 -31.12
CA ILE A 250 8.94 18.41 -32.32
C ILE A 250 7.89 18.80 -33.35
N ILE A 251 6.64 19.00 -32.94
CA ILE A 251 5.55 19.45 -33.84
C ILE A 251 5.91 20.79 -34.45
N TYR A 252 6.38 21.76 -33.67
CA TYR A 252 6.82 23.05 -34.13
C TYR A 252 7.95 22.94 -35.18
N ALA A 253 8.96 22.10 -34.91
CA ALA A 253 10.06 21.88 -35.85
C ALA A 253 9.59 21.26 -37.16
N ILE A 254 8.66 20.31 -37.15
CA ILE A 254 8.06 19.69 -38.32
C ILE A 254 7.28 20.74 -39.15
N VAL A 255 6.40 21.52 -38.52
CA VAL A 255 5.60 22.56 -39.17
C VAL A 255 6.51 23.62 -39.79
N LYS A 256 7.54 24.05 -39.08
CA LYS A 256 8.53 25.01 -39.59
C LYS A 256 9.29 24.48 -40.82
N ASN A 257 9.65 23.19 -40.81
CA ASN A 257 10.37 22.55 -41.91
C ASN A 257 9.46 22.40 -43.17
N ILE A 258 8.20 22.02 -42.97
CA ILE A 258 7.18 21.96 -44.04
C ILE A 258 6.98 23.35 -44.66
N SER A 259 6.85 24.38 -43.81
CA SER A 259 6.67 25.77 -44.27
C SER A 259 7.87 26.30 -45.02
N ARG A 260 9.11 25.92 -44.70
CA ARG A 260 10.32 26.23 -45.43
C ARG A 260 10.33 25.57 -46.80
N LYS A 261 10.04 24.26 -46.89
CA LYS A 261 9.97 23.54 -48.17
C LYS A 261 8.90 24.11 -49.11
N LYS A 262 7.76 24.54 -48.55
CA LYS A 262 6.69 25.17 -49.34
C LYS A 262 7.11 26.54 -49.92
N LYS A 263 7.90 27.34 -49.18
CA LYS A 263 8.46 28.60 -49.67
C LYS A 263 9.54 28.40 -50.74
N GLU A 264 10.36 27.34 -50.64
CA GLU A 264 11.36 27.00 -51.65
C GLU A 264 10.73 26.54 -52.98
N GLN A 265 9.58 25.85 -52.94
CA GLN A 265 8.84 25.46 -54.14
C GLN A 265 8.15 26.64 -54.84
N ILE A 266 7.72 27.65 -54.08
CA ILE A 266 7.07 28.85 -54.64
C ILE A 266 8.12 29.80 -55.25
N ASN A 267 9.36 29.82 -54.79
CA ASN A 267 10.43 30.68 -55.22
C ASN A 267 11.36 30.06 -56.33
N LYS A 268 10.99 28.91 -56.91
CA LYS A 268 11.69 28.47 -58.13
C LYS A 268 11.27 29.38 -59.27
N PRO A 269 12.21 30.12 -59.87
CA PRO A 269 11.88 31.01 -61.00
C PRO A 269 11.36 30.18 -62.16
N ALA A 270 10.34 30.73 -62.85
CA ALA A 270 9.66 30.11 -64.00
C ALA A 270 10.57 30.10 -65.31
N ASP A 271 11.86 30.37 -65.14
CA ASP A 271 12.78 30.57 -66.25
C ASP A 271 13.28 29.27 -66.90
N VAL A 272 12.88 28.08 -66.40
CA VAL A 272 13.36 26.82 -67.04
C VAL A 272 12.39 26.25 -68.09
N ILE A 273 11.25 26.88 -68.34
CA ILE A 273 10.25 26.35 -69.31
C ILE A 273 10.39 26.95 -70.69
N ILE A 274 11.17 28.00 -70.87
CA ILE A 274 11.26 28.68 -72.16
C ILE A 274 12.33 28.06 -73.10
N GLU A 275 13.31 27.35 -72.59
CA GLU A 275 14.43 26.80 -73.40
C GLU A 275 14.13 25.47 -74.11
N LYS A 276 12.94 24.88 -73.93
CA LYS A 276 12.59 23.57 -74.51
C LYS A 276 11.69 23.62 -75.72
N ASN A 277 11.23 24.81 -76.14
CA ASN A 277 10.34 24.98 -77.29
C ASN A 277 11.00 25.59 -78.54
N GLU A 278 12.34 25.92 -78.54
CA GLU A 278 13.03 26.43 -79.69
C GLU A 278 13.76 25.37 -80.52
N ASP A 279 13.92 24.17 -80.04
CA ASP A 279 14.62 23.08 -80.74
C ASP A 279 13.72 22.12 -81.55
N GLU A 280 12.42 22.33 -81.63
CA GLU A 280 11.50 21.47 -82.38
C GLU A 280 11.05 22.14 -83.75
N ASN A 281 11.63 23.25 -84.16
CA ASN A 281 11.26 23.92 -85.42
C ASN A 281 12.46 24.29 -86.30
N LYS A 282 13.35 23.28 -86.54
CA LYS A 282 14.33 23.35 -87.64
C LYS A 282 14.42 22.05 -88.39
#